data_524ccac69ce83d94a3e97eb5e9a26955
#
_entry.id   524ccac69ce83d94a3e97eb5e9a26955
#
_cell.length_a   1.000
_cell.length_b   1.000
_cell.length_c   1.000
_cell.angle_alpha   90.00
_cell.angle_beta   90.00
_cell.angle_gamma   90.00
#
_symmetry.space_group_name_H-M   'P 1'
#
loop_
_entity.id
_entity.type
_entity.pdbx_description
1 polymer ?
#
loop_
_entity_poly.entity_id
_entity_poly.type
_entity_poly.pdbx_seq_one_letter_code
_entity_poly.pdbx_strand_id
1 'polypeptide(L)'
;MLSVLQKFVSRSDSPDDLFQVGVVGLIKAIDNFDTSLDVKFSTYAVPMIAGELRRFLRDFQPMRVSRSLRDLAYKAMQAKEQLICENQKEPTVEQIADTITEKPSQVVIALEAITDPVSLYEPVYSDNGDALYVCLFYTSDAAD
;
A
#
# COMPACT_ATOMS: atom_id res chain seq x y z
N MET A 1 -10.38 6.22 18.47
CA MET A 1 -9.22 6.53 17.62
C MET A 1 -8.24 5.36 17.51
N LEU A 2 -7.67 4.86 18.61
CA LEU A 2 -6.69 3.74 18.61
C LEU A 2 -7.19 2.49 17.88
N SER A 3 -8.44 2.10 18.06
CA SER A 3 -9.04 0.97 17.34
C SER A 3 -9.09 1.14 15.81
N VAL A 4 -9.17 2.39 15.33
CA VAL A 4 -9.11 2.68 13.88
C VAL A 4 -7.67 2.56 13.40
N LEU A 5 -6.70 3.06 14.18
CA LEU A 5 -5.27 3.00 13.86
C LEU A 5 -4.75 1.57 13.74
N GLN A 6 -5.19 0.66 14.62
CA GLN A 6 -4.78 -0.75 14.59
C GLN A 6 -4.96 -1.42 13.22
N LYS A 7 -5.98 -0.99 12.45
CA LYS A 7 -6.23 -1.51 11.10
C LYS A 7 -5.22 -1.05 10.04
N PHE A 8 -4.43 -0.03 10.37
CA PHE A 8 -3.48 0.58 9.45
C PHE A 8 -2.02 0.38 9.85
N VAL A 9 -1.74 -0.03 11.09
CA VAL A 9 -0.37 -0.19 11.63
C VAL A 9 0.47 -1.16 10.79
N SER A 10 -0.12 -2.25 10.27
CA SER A 10 0.59 -3.21 9.43
C SER A 10 1.04 -2.65 8.07
N ARG A 11 0.62 -1.44 7.71
CA ARG A 11 0.91 -0.81 6.41
C ARG A 11 1.86 0.38 6.51
N SER A 12 2.45 0.61 7.66
CA SER A 12 3.35 1.75 7.89
C SER A 12 4.51 1.34 8.77
N ASP A 13 5.69 1.75 8.39
CA ASP A 13 6.92 1.56 9.17
C ASP A 13 6.99 2.49 10.38
N SER A 14 6.16 3.55 10.43
CA SER A 14 6.10 4.51 11.53
C SER A 14 4.70 4.58 12.17
N PRO A 15 4.46 3.81 13.25
CA PRO A 15 3.21 3.87 14.01
C PRO A 15 2.94 5.25 14.62
N ASP A 16 3.99 5.97 15.00
CA ASP A 16 3.88 7.30 15.63
C ASP A 16 3.36 8.34 14.65
N ASP A 17 3.82 8.31 13.39
CA ASP A 17 3.32 9.19 12.34
C ASP A 17 1.85 8.92 12.04
N LEU A 18 1.46 7.63 11.96
CA LEU A 18 0.05 7.27 11.83
C LEU A 18 -0.80 7.80 12.99
N PHE A 19 -0.26 7.75 14.22
CA PHE A 19 -0.95 8.30 15.37
C PHE A 19 -1.19 9.80 15.22
N GLN A 20 -0.15 10.56 14.86
CA GLN A 20 -0.24 12.00 14.65
C GLN A 20 -1.23 12.37 13.55
N VAL A 21 -1.20 11.67 12.42
CA VAL A 21 -2.18 11.86 11.33
C VAL A 21 -3.60 11.53 11.79
N GLY A 22 -3.76 10.48 12.59
CA GLY A 22 -5.05 10.13 13.20
C GLY A 22 -5.57 11.23 14.14
N VAL A 23 -4.69 11.88 14.92
CA VAL A 23 -5.02 13.04 15.77
C VAL A 23 -5.49 14.21 14.90
N VAL A 24 -4.78 14.54 13.81
CA VAL A 24 -5.20 15.58 12.87
C VAL A 24 -6.59 15.29 12.29
N GLY A 25 -6.86 14.04 11.92
CA GLY A 25 -8.18 13.61 11.44
C GLY A 25 -9.28 13.78 12.50
N LEU A 26 -8.95 13.50 13.77
CA LEU A 26 -9.87 13.69 14.90
C LEU A 26 -10.16 15.18 15.15
N ILE A 27 -9.14 16.04 15.13
CA ILE A 27 -9.31 17.50 15.29
C ILE A 27 -10.23 18.03 14.19
N LYS A 28 -9.96 17.69 12.92
CA LYS A 28 -10.83 18.06 11.79
C LYS A 28 -12.27 17.59 11.98
N ALA A 29 -12.46 16.39 12.56
CA ALA A 29 -13.80 15.88 12.84
C ALA A 29 -14.50 16.68 13.95
N ILE A 30 -13.78 17.15 14.97
CA ILE A 30 -14.35 18.00 16.04
C ILE A 30 -14.76 19.36 15.49
N ASP A 31 -13.87 19.98 14.71
CA ASP A 31 -14.09 21.32 14.16
C ASP A 31 -15.28 21.38 13.18
N ASN A 32 -15.50 20.31 12.43
CA ASN A 32 -16.54 20.25 11.39
C ASN A 32 -17.81 19.50 11.81
N PHE A 33 -17.88 19.02 13.05
CA PHE A 33 -19.06 18.29 13.52
C PHE A 33 -20.22 19.24 13.82
N ASP A 34 -21.33 19.00 13.15
CA ASP A 34 -22.57 19.73 13.40
C ASP A 34 -23.40 19.00 14.48
N THR A 35 -23.54 19.64 15.64
CA THR A 35 -24.31 19.11 16.78
C THR A 35 -25.83 19.18 16.58
N SER A 36 -26.30 19.87 15.56
CA SER A 36 -27.74 19.95 15.23
C SER A 36 -28.26 18.67 14.58
N LEU A 37 -27.35 17.84 14.02
CA LEU A 37 -27.68 16.58 13.40
C LEU A 37 -27.82 15.48 14.47
N ASP A 38 -28.90 14.73 14.41
CA ASP A 38 -29.13 13.58 15.32
C ASP A 38 -28.27 12.36 14.93
N VAL A 39 -26.94 12.55 14.91
CA VAL A 39 -25.93 11.53 14.55
C VAL A 39 -24.86 11.49 15.64
N LYS A 40 -24.45 10.29 16.02
CA LYS A 40 -23.36 10.13 17.00
C LYS A 40 -22.05 10.63 16.41
N PHE A 41 -21.29 11.40 17.18
CA PHE A 41 -19.98 11.91 16.79
C PHE A 41 -19.05 10.81 16.23
N SER A 42 -19.06 9.62 16.83
CA SER A 42 -18.26 8.48 16.37
C SER A 42 -18.56 8.07 14.93
N THR A 43 -19.81 8.17 14.49
CA THR A 43 -20.23 7.83 13.12
C THR A 43 -19.61 8.79 12.10
N TYR A 44 -19.43 10.06 12.49
CA TYR A 44 -18.79 11.08 11.67
C TYR A 44 -17.25 11.04 11.75
N ALA A 45 -16.71 10.89 12.96
CA ALA A 45 -15.26 10.97 13.20
C ALA A 45 -14.48 9.77 12.63
N VAL A 46 -15.02 8.54 12.70
CA VAL A 46 -14.33 7.33 12.23
C VAL A 46 -13.99 7.40 10.74
N PRO A 47 -14.90 7.71 9.81
CA PRO A 47 -14.56 7.86 8.40
C PRO A 47 -13.61 9.04 8.12
N MET A 48 -13.69 10.15 8.88
CA MET A 48 -12.77 11.27 8.75
C MET A 48 -11.33 10.88 9.10
N ILE A 49 -11.14 10.23 10.26
CA ILE A 49 -9.83 9.71 10.69
C ILE A 49 -9.30 8.70 9.66
N ALA A 50 -10.12 7.74 9.25
CA ALA A 50 -9.71 6.73 8.27
C ALA A 50 -9.38 7.36 6.90
N GLY A 51 -10.04 8.44 6.52
CA GLY A 51 -9.76 9.21 5.30
C GLY A 51 -8.39 9.86 5.33
N GLU A 52 -8.03 10.53 6.43
CA GLU A 52 -6.71 11.15 6.61
C GLU A 52 -5.59 10.08 6.64
N LEU A 53 -5.79 8.96 7.32
CA LEU A 53 -4.83 7.87 7.35
C LEU A 53 -4.58 7.27 5.96
N ARG A 54 -5.65 7.02 5.18
CA ARG A 54 -5.51 6.52 3.80
C ARG A 54 -4.80 7.53 2.90
N ARG A 55 -5.08 8.83 3.10
CA ARG A 55 -4.41 9.90 2.37
C ARG A 55 -2.92 9.92 2.67
N PHE A 56 -2.56 9.89 3.96
CA PHE A 56 -1.17 9.83 4.39
C PHE A 56 -0.43 8.63 3.80
N LEU A 57 -0.95 7.41 3.96
CA LEU A 57 -0.33 6.20 3.43
C LEU A 57 -0.15 6.23 1.91
N ARG A 58 -1.06 6.89 1.19
CA ARG A 58 -0.91 7.07 -0.24
C ARG A 58 0.19 8.07 -0.62
N ASP A 59 0.27 9.17 0.12
CA ASP A 59 1.17 10.29 -0.19
C ASP A 59 2.59 10.05 0.36
N PHE A 60 2.73 9.16 1.35
CA PHE A 60 4.00 8.82 2.00
C PHE A 60 4.81 7.75 1.24
N GLN A 61 4.28 7.14 0.19
CA GLN A 61 5.04 6.16 -0.59
C GLN A 61 6.26 6.81 -1.26
N PRO A 62 7.46 6.16 -1.21
CA PRO A 62 8.70 6.72 -1.77
C PRO A 62 8.61 6.96 -3.27
N MET A 63 7.79 6.20 -3.99
CA MET A 63 7.55 6.39 -5.41
C MET A 63 6.08 6.75 -5.67
N ARG A 64 5.88 7.86 -6.39
CA ARG A 64 4.53 8.34 -6.73
C ARG A 64 3.96 7.56 -7.91
N VAL A 65 2.93 6.78 -7.65
CA VAL A 65 2.15 6.06 -8.66
C VAL A 65 0.88 6.84 -9.00
N SER A 66 0.54 6.95 -10.31
CA SER A 66 -0.69 7.60 -10.75
C SER A 66 -1.94 6.85 -10.22
N ARG A 67 -3.05 7.58 -10.04
CA ARG A 67 -4.29 6.96 -9.54
C ARG A 67 -4.80 5.88 -10.47
N SER A 68 -4.82 6.14 -11.78
CA SER A 68 -5.29 5.18 -12.79
C SER A 68 -4.49 3.87 -12.76
N LEU A 69 -3.16 3.97 -12.61
CA LEU A 69 -2.30 2.80 -12.55
C LEU A 69 -2.52 2.01 -11.25
N ARG A 70 -2.71 2.69 -10.13
CA ARG A 70 -3.02 2.06 -8.84
C ARG A 70 -4.39 1.37 -8.84
N ASP A 71 -5.40 2.02 -9.43
CA ASP A 71 -6.73 1.44 -9.55
C ASP A 71 -6.71 0.20 -10.46
N LEU A 72 -5.92 0.23 -11.54
CA LEU A 72 -5.70 -0.93 -12.41
C LEU A 72 -5.00 -2.06 -11.67
N ALA A 73 -3.93 -1.75 -10.91
CA ALA A 73 -3.22 -2.72 -10.10
C ALA A 73 -4.14 -3.39 -9.06
N TYR A 74 -4.99 -2.60 -8.41
CA TYR A 74 -5.96 -3.13 -7.45
C TYR A 74 -6.97 -4.10 -8.09
N LYS A 75 -7.50 -3.74 -9.28
CA LYS A 75 -8.39 -4.63 -10.05
C LYS A 75 -7.66 -5.91 -10.45
N ALA A 76 -6.40 -5.80 -10.90
CA ALA A 76 -5.59 -6.95 -11.27
C ALA A 76 -5.34 -7.89 -10.08
N MET A 77 -5.05 -7.35 -8.89
CA MET A 77 -4.89 -8.15 -7.68
C MET A 77 -6.18 -8.86 -7.28
N GLN A 78 -7.32 -8.18 -7.34
CA GLN A 78 -8.62 -8.81 -7.06
C GLN A 78 -8.93 -9.94 -8.05
N ALA A 79 -8.70 -9.71 -9.35
CA ALA A 79 -8.89 -10.73 -10.38
C ALA A 79 -7.95 -11.92 -10.15
N LYS A 80 -6.68 -11.67 -9.78
CA LYS A 80 -5.72 -12.71 -9.40
C LYS A 80 -6.25 -13.57 -8.26
N GLU A 81 -6.73 -12.95 -7.18
CA GLU A 81 -7.27 -13.65 -6.01
C GLU A 81 -8.50 -14.49 -6.36
N GLN A 82 -9.41 -13.94 -7.17
CA GLN A 82 -10.60 -14.67 -7.64
C GLN A 82 -10.22 -15.91 -8.45
N LEU A 83 -9.31 -15.75 -9.42
CA LEU A 83 -8.85 -16.86 -10.27
C LEU A 83 -8.10 -17.95 -9.47
N ILE A 84 -7.35 -17.56 -8.43
CA ILE A 84 -6.71 -18.52 -7.51
C ILE A 84 -7.77 -19.31 -6.74
N CYS A 85 -8.81 -18.63 -6.23
CA CYS A 85 -9.90 -19.31 -5.51
C CYS A 85 -10.68 -20.29 -6.41
N GLU A 86 -10.89 -19.94 -7.68
CA GLU A 86 -11.63 -20.78 -8.64
C GLU A 86 -10.80 -21.97 -9.13
N ASN A 87 -9.54 -21.73 -9.52
CA ASN A 87 -8.73 -22.72 -10.23
C ASN A 87 -7.70 -23.43 -9.33
N GLN A 88 -7.49 -22.97 -8.10
CA GLN A 88 -6.46 -23.44 -7.15
C GLN A 88 -5.04 -23.45 -7.76
N LYS A 89 -4.81 -22.62 -8.76
CA LYS A 89 -3.53 -22.43 -9.44
C LYS A 89 -3.26 -20.94 -9.61
N GLU A 90 -1.97 -20.59 -9.66
CA GLU A 90 -1.57 -19.22 -9.96
C GLU A 90 -1.93 -18.86 -11.41
N PRO A 91 -2.74 -17.80 -11.64
CA PRO A 91 -3.18 -17.42 -12.98
C PRO A 91 -2.04 -16.76 -13.75
N THR A 92 -2.05 -16.91 -15.07
CA THR A 92 -1.15 -16.17 -15.96
C THR A 92 -1.57 -14.71 -16.10
N VAL A 93 -0.63 -13.85 -16.49
CA VAL A 93 -0.92 -12.42 -16.74
C VAL A 93 -2.02 -12.23 -17.79
N GLU A 94 -2.06 -13.10 -18.79
CA GLU A 94 -3.06 -13.11 -19.86
C GLU A 94 -4.46 -13.38 -19.30
N GLN A 95 -4.60 -14.37 -18.42
CA GLN A 95 -5.89 -14.69 -17.78
C GLN A 95 -6.39 -13.54 -16.89
N ILE A 96 -5.48 -12.88 -16.16
CA ILE A 96 -5.83 -11.69 -15.38
C ILE A 96 -6.29 -10.56 -16.30
N ALA A 97 -5.56 -10.30 -17.38
CA ALA A 97 -5.87 -9.26 -18.34
C ALA A 97 -7.23 -9.47 -19.04
N ASP A 98 -7.53 -10.71 -19.43
CA ASP A 98 -8.82 -11.08 -20.01
C ASP A 98 -9.98 -10.85 -19.02
N THR A 99 -9.77 -11.20 -17.73
CA THR A 99 -10.79 -11.03 -16.68
C THR A 99 -11.13 -9.55 -16.45
N ILE A 100 -10.14 -8.66 -16.49
CA ILE A 100 -10.36 -7.21 -16.27
C ILE A 100 -10.55 -6.43 -17.58
N THR A 101 -10.49 -7.10 -18.74
CA THR A 101 -10.65 -6.51 -20.09
C THR A 101 -9.60 -5.43 -20.38
N GLU A 102 -8.35 -5.70 -20.00
CA GLU A 102 -7.21 -4.78 -20.17
C GLU A 102 -6.07 -5.48 -20.95
N LYS A 103 -5.11 -4.68 -21.44
CA LYS A 103 -3.95 -5.24 -22.15
C LYS A 103 -2.97 -5.90 -21.17
N PRO A 104 -2.43 -7.11 -21.47
CA PRO A 104 -1.45 -7.78 -20.60
C PRO A 104 -0.26 -6.89 -20.21
N SER A 105 0.26 -6.09 -21.14
CA SER A 105 1.36 -5.16 -20.89
C SER A 105 1.03 -4.10 -19.82
N GLN A 106 -0.22 -3.61 -19.81
CA GLN A 106 -0.66 -2.65 -18.80
C GLN A 106 -0.83 -3.28 -17.43
N VAL A 107 -1.28 -4.54 -17.38
CA VAL A 107 -1.37 -5.31 -16.13
C VAL A 107 0.00 -5.51 -15.52
N VAL A 108 1.02 -5.86 -16.32
CA VAL A 108 2.41 -6.01 -15.84
C VAL A 108 2.92 -4.69 -15.26
N ILE A 109 2.82 -3.59 -16.03
CA ILE A 109 3.24 -2.25 -15.58
C ILE A 109 2.52 -1.84 -14.28
N ALA A 110 1.23 -2.14 -14.16
CA ALA A 110 0.46 -1.80 -12.98
C ALA A 110 0.90 -2.60 -11.75
N LEU A 111 1.15 -3.90 -11.89
CA LEU A 111 1.61 -4.77 -10.80
C LEU A 111 3.04 -4.41 -10.36
N GLU A 112 3.93 -4.10 -11.31
CA GLU A 112 5.29 -3.63 -11.00
C GLU A 112 5.30 -2.28 -10.28
N ALA A 113 4.40 -1.37 -10.67
CA ALA A 113 4.33 -0.02 -10.08
C ALA A 113 3.92 0.01 -8.61
N ILE A 114 3.23 -1.02 -8.12
CA ILE A 114 2.81 -1.12 -6.70
C ILE A 114 3.79 -1.94 -5.85
N THR A 115 4.82 -2.52 -6.45
CA THR A 115 5.86 -3.26 -5.72
C THR A 115 6.67 -2.28 -4.88
N ASP A 116 6.82 -2.59 -3.60
CA ASP A 116 7.62 -1.77 -2.70
C ASP A 116 9.10 -1.79 -3.11
N PRO A 117 9.77 -0.63 -3.13
CA PRO A 117 11.19 -0.57 -3.45
C PRO A 117 12.02 -1.26 -2.36
N VAL A 118 12.97 -2.06 -2.79
CA VAL A 118 13.93 -2.73 -1.91
C VAL A 118 15.02 -1.76 -1.49
N SER A 119 15.42 -1.80 -0.21
CA SER A 119 16.51 -0.98 0.28
C SER A 119 17.86 -1.45 -0.30
N LEU A 120 18.67 -0.52 -0.78
CA LEU A 120 20.05 -0.83 -1.20
C LEU A 120 20.93 -1.34 -0.05
N TYR A 121 20.55 -1.02 1.19
CA TYR A 121 21.22 -1.48 2.40
C TYR A 121 20.55 -2.71 3.01
N GLU A 122 19.63 -3.36 2.29
CA GLU A 122 19.06 -4.62 2.72
C GLU A 122 20.09 -5.74 2.56
N PRO A 123 20.33 -6.55 3.59
CA PRO A 123 21.25 -7.68 3.49
C PRO A 123 20.63 -8.77 2.62
N VAL A 124 21.28 -9.11 1.51
CA VAL A 124 20.89 -10.24 0.64
C VAL A 124 21.28 -11.56 1.26
N TYR A 125 22.43 -11.55 1.93
CA TYR A 125 22.99 -12.73 2.61
C TYR A 125 23.63 -12.30 3.93
N SER A 126 23.38 -13.04 4.99
CA SER A 126 23.97 -12.83 6.30
C SER A 126 24.44 -14.16 6.83
N ASP A 127 25.75 -14.39 6.80
CA ASP A 127 26.40 -15.55 7.42
C ASP A 127 27.54 -15.08 8.33
N ASN A 128 27.54 -15.54 9.59
CA ASN A 128 28.60 -15.40 10.60
C ASN A 128 29.28 -14.02 10.75
N GLY A 129 28.58 -12.91 10.46
CA GLY A 129 29.06 -11.57 10.73
C GLY A 129 29.39 -10.71 9.49
N ASP A 130 29.49 -11.31 8.31
CA ASP A 130 29.62 -10.58 7.07
C ASP A 130 28.27 -10.51 6.35
N ALA A 131 27.69 -9.28 6.25
CA ALA A 131 26.46 -9.04 5.52
C ALA A 131 26.79 -8.54 4.10
N LEU A 132 26.30 -9.25 3.09
CA LEU A 132 26.35 -8.77 1.71
C LEU A 132 25.09 -7.95 1.45
N TYR A 133 25.27 -6.68 1.11
CA TYR A 133 24.19 -5.73 0.81
C TYR A 133 23.85 -5.70 -0.68
N VAL A 134 22.59 -5.37 -1.01
CA VAL A 134 22.12 -5.24 -2.40
C VAL A 134 23.01 -4.31 -3.23
N CYS A 135 23.48 -3.19 -2.65
CA CYS A 135 24.35 -2.24 -3.32
C CYS A 135 25.72 -2.85 -3.73
N LEU A 136 26.28 -3.76 -2.93
CA LEU A 136 27.55 -4.40 -3.21
C LEU A 136 27.43 -5.51 -4.27
N PHE A 137 26.28 -6.17 -4.32
CA PHE A 137 26.01 -7.22 -5.30
C PHE A 137 26.04 -6.70 -6.74
N TYR A 138 25.44 -5.52 -6.99
CA TYR A 138 25.43 -4.91 -8.31
C TYR A 138 26.71 -4.18 -8.70
N THR A 139 27.54 -3.79 -7.74
CA THR A 139 28.82 -3.12 -8.05
C THR A 139 29.94 -4.09 -8.37
N SER A 140 29.86 -5.34 -7.90
CA SER A 140 30.90 -6.36 -8.20
C SER A 140 30.86 -6.83 -9.66
N ASP A 141 29.67 -6.89 -10.27
CA ASP A 141 29.51 -7.29 -11.68
C ASP A 141 29.94 -6.22 -12.69
N ALA A 142 30.13 -4.98 -12.27
CA ALA A 142 30.58 -3.87 -13.14
C ALA A 142 32.12 -3.73 -13.22
N ALA A 143 32.87 -4.57 -12.50
CA ALA A 143 34.33 -4.51 -12.40
C ALA A 143 35.07 -5.57 -13.28
N ASP A 144 34.33 -6.44 -13.96
CA ASP A 144 34.81 -7.37 -14.98
C ASP A 144 34.47 -6.84 -16.40
#